data_e4c5a64f9bda9a90c5104628b09b7f0f
#
_entry.id   e4c5a64f9bda9a90c5104628b09b7f0f
#
_cell.length_a   1.000
_cell.length_b   1.000
_cell.length_c   1.000
_cell.angle_alpha   90.00
_cell.angle_beta   90.00
_cell.angle_gamma   90.00
#
_symmetry.space_group_name_H-M   'P 1'
#
loop_
_entity.id
_entity.type
_entity.pdbx_description
1 polymer ?
#
loop_
_entity_poly.entity_id
_entity_poly.type
_entity_poly.pdbx_seq_one_letter_code
_entity_poly.pdbx_strand_id
1 'polypeptide(L)'
;MEIIRATETWQQAGAYYVRIQAMAKKHHITLRQEFDEHDTPETRYIVVTDDDFPIATARMYGIDSSSVMIGRVVVLPEYRRQGIGSMVVRECEKWAAELNFRTAVLESRDNKVDFYRKLGYEVKAEAEQGDTFCCIRMEKELTKGEPV
;
A
#
# COMPACT_ATOMS: atom_id res chain seq x y z
N MET A 1 -15.14 -1.39 12.06
CA MET A 1 -13.89 -1.13 11.33
C MET A 1 -14.21 -0.28 10.11
N GLU A 2 -13.46 0.78 9.90
CA GLU A 2 -13.67 1.70 8.79
C GLU A 2 -12.47 1.73 7.88
N ILE A 3 -12.68 1.73 6.56
CA ILE A 3 -11.62 1.94 5.61
C ILE A 3 -11.76 3.36 5.03
N ILE A 4 -10.69 4.14 5.08
CA ILE A 4 -10.73 5.57 4.82
C ILE A 4 -9.69 5.95 3.76
N ARG A 5 -10.12 6.75 2.78
CA ARG A 5 -9.20 7.45 1.88
C ARG A 5 -8.80 8.73 2.59
N ALA A 6 -7.53 8.81 3.00
CA ALA A 6 -7.08 9.89 3.88
C ALA A 6 -7.14 11.25 3.17
N THR A 7 -7.86 12.18 3.76
CA THR A 7 -7.96 13.56 3.30
C THR A 7 -7.71 14.55 4.43
N GLU A 8 -7.93 14.15 5.66
CA GLU A 8 -7.78 15.02 6.83
C GLU A 8 -6.46 14.70 7.53
N THR A 9 -5.96 15.68 8.26
CA THR A 9 -4.67 15.56 8.95
C THR A 9 -4.62 14.36 9.90
N TRP A 10 -5.67 14.11 10.66
CA TRP A 10 -5.66 13.00 11.61
C TRP A 10 -5.62 11.64 10.89
N GLN A 11 -6.24 11.55 9.72
CA GLN A 11 -6.21 10.34 8.89
C GLN A 11 -4.80 10.10 8.36
N GLN A 12 -4.16 11.14 7.87
CA GLN A 12 -2.79 11.04 7.38
C GLN A 12 -1.83 10.70 8.51
N ALA A 13 -2.02 11.31 9.68
CA ALA A 13 -1.25 10.97 10.87
C ALA A 13 -1.45 9.50 11.25
N GLY A 14 -2.66 8.97 11.06
CA GLY A 14 -2.95 7.57 11.29
C GLY A 14 -2.15 6.64 10.39
N ALA A 15 -2.02 6.98 9.10
CA ALA A 15 -1.19 6.23 8.17
C ALA A 15 0.27 6.21 8.63
N TYR A 16 0.80 7.34 9.04
CA TYR A 16 2.17 7.44 9.53
C TYR A 16 2.36 6.66 10.82
N TYR A 17 1.40 6.74 11.72
CA TYR A 17 1.42 6.00 12.99
C TYR A 17 1.59 4.49 12.75
N VAL A 18 0.80 3.92 11.85
CA VAL A 18 0.86 2.49 11.55
C VAL A 18 2.25 2.12 11.02
N ARG A 19 2.80 2.94 10.12
CA ARG A 19 4.13 2.69 9.55
C ARG A 19 5.22 2.78 10.61
N ILE A 20 5.12 3.74 11.52
CA ILE A 20 6.09 3.90 12.60
C ILE A 20 6.04 2.69 13.53
N GLN A 21 4.84 2.29 13.96
CA GLN A 21 4.70 1.19 14.90
C GLN A 21 5.08 -0.15 14.31
N ALA A 22 4.63 -0.45 13.10
CA ALA A 22 4.79 -1.78 12.52
C ALA A 22 6.07 -1.94 11.70
N MET A 23 6.69 -0.86 11.26
CA MET A 23 7.87 -0.91 10.40
C MET A 23 9.09 -0.28 11.05
N ALA A 24 9.04 1.01 11.36
CA ALA A 24 10.24 1.70 11.86
C ALA A 24 10.71 1.12 13.20
N LYS A 25 9.81 0.93 14.14
CA LYS A 25 10.17 0.38 15.45
C LYS A 25 10.57 -1.09 15.36
N LYS A 26 9.83 -1.88 14.59
CA LYS A 26 10.09 -3.32 14.47
C LYS A 26 11.42 -3.62 13.81
N HIS A 27 11.78 -2.88 12.77
CA HIS A 27 13.00 -3.14 11.98
C HIS A 27 14.16 -2.24 12.39
N HIS A 28 14.00 -1.42 13.42
CA HIS A 28 15.03 -0.51 13.92
C HIS A 28 15.57 0.43 12.84
N ILE A 29 14.70 0.88 11.95
CA ILE A 29 15.08 1.86 10.94
C ILE A 29 14.65 3.27 11.38
N THR A 30 15.30 4.28 10.81
CA THR A 30 14.98 5.66 11.14
C THR A 30 13.70 6.11 10.44
N LEU A 31 13.10 7.19 10.93
CA LEU A 31 11.96 7.77 10.24
C LEU A 31 12.33 8.24 8.83
N ARG A 32 13.56 8.72 8.66
CA ARG A 32 14.04 9.15 7.35
C ARG A 32 14.13 7.99 6.35
N GLN A 33 14.37 6.78 6.84
CA GLN A 33 14.39 5.58 6.01
C GLN A 33 12.98 5.09 5.68
N GLU A 34 12.06 5.20 6.64
CA GLU A 34 10.66 4.78 6.44
C GLU A 34 9.91 5.74 5.53
N PHE A 35 10.09 7.05 5.74
CA PHE A 35 9.44 8.09 4.94
C PHE A 35 10.43 8.58 3.90
N ASP A 36 10.08 8.41 2.63
CA ASP A 36 11.00 8.66 1.52
C ASP A 36 10.49 9.77 0.58
N GLU A 37 11.13 9.93 -0.55
CA GLU A 37 10.79 10.97 -1.52
C GLU A 37 9.40 10.80 -2.13
N HIS A 38 8.77 9.65 -1.94
CA HIS A 38 7.43 9.39 -2.44
C HIS A 38 6.33 9.77 -1.44
N ASP A 39 6.71 10.19 -0.25
CA ASP A 39 5.77 10.74 0.73
C ASP A 39 5.66 12.25 0.52
N THR A 40 4.83 12.65 -0.43
CA THR A 40 4.65 14.04 -0.85
C THR A 40 3.22 14.48 -0.55
N PRO A 41 2.91 15.77 -0.69
CA PRO A 41 1.52 16.24 -0.54
C PRO A 41 0.54 15.59 -1.50
N GLU A 42 0.99 15.09 -2.65
CA GLU A 42 0.14 14.43 -3.65
C GLU A 42 -0.01 12.94 -3.42
N THR A 43 0.78 12.37 -2.52
CA THR A 43 0.70 10.93 -2.22
C THR A 43 -0.61 10.62 -1.52
N ARG A 44 -1.23 9.52 -1.92
CA ARG A 44 -2.51 9.09 -1.36
C ARG A 44 -2.30 7.96 -0.38
N TYR A 45 -3.05 8.00 0.69
CA TYR A 45 -2.98 6.98 1.74
C TYR A 45 -4.37 6.42 2.02
N ILE A 46 -4.40 5.10 2.25
CA ILE A 46 -5.56 4.42 2.81
C ILE A 46 -5.25 4.18 4.27
N VAL A 47 -6.24 4.38 5.13
CA VAL A 47 -6.14 4.09 6.56
C VAL A 47 -7.34 3.26 6.96
N VAL A 48 -7.10 2.19 7.68
CA VAL A 48 -8.16 1.43 8.31
C VAL A 48 -8.15 1.76 9.79
N THR A 49 -9.32 2.09 10.34
CA THR A 49 -9.46 2.37 11.77
C THR A 49 -10.35 1.35 12.42
N ASP A 50 -10.07 1.06 13.67
CA ASP A 50 -10.91 0.27 14.55
C ASP A 50 -11.20 1.13 15.77
N ASP A 51 -12.48 1.48 15.95
CA ASP A 51 -12.91 2.40 17.00
C ASP A 51 -12.10 3.71 16.93
N ASP A 52 -12.02 4.29 15.72
CA ASP A 52 -11.27 5.51 15.38
C ASP A 52 -9.76 5.41 15.52
N PHE A 53 -9.22 4.25 15.88
CA PHE A 53 -7.77 4.09 16.02
C PHE A 53 -7.18 3.43 14.79
N PRO A 54 -6.06 3.95 14.25
CA PRO A 54 -5.49 3.42 12.99
C PRO A 54 -4.81 2.07 13.21
N ILE A 55 -5.14 1.11 12.36
CA ILE A 55 -4.63 -0.27 12.48
C ILE A 55 -3.97 -0.78 11.21
N ALA A 56 -4.19 -0.13 10.08
CA ALA A 56 -3.59 -0.56 8.81
C ALA A 56 -3.50 0.62 7.86
N THR A 57 -2.61 0.53 6.89
CA THR A 57 -2.42 1.57 5.90
C THR A 57 -1.86 1.01 4.60
N ALA A 58 -2.01 1.78 3.54
CA ALA A 58 -1.31 1.58 2.27
C ALA A 58 -1.02 2.95 1.67
N ARG A 59 0.03 3.01 0.88
CA ARG A 59 0.46 4.23 0.17
C ARG A 59 0.30 4.02 -1.33
N MET A 60 -0.12 5.07 -2.04
CA MET A 60 -0.31 5.00 -3.47
C MET A 60 0.13 6.32 -4.11
N TYR A 61 0.91 6.23 -5.20
CA TYR A 61 1.30 7.40 -5.97
C TYR A 61 1.45 7.05 -7.45
N GLY A 62 1.21 8.02 -8.34
CA GLY A 62 1.36 7.82 -9.77
C GLY A 62 2.83 7.76 -10.17
N ILE A 63 3.20 6.78 -11.01
CA ILE A 63 4.55 6.70 -11.60
C ILE A 63 4.56 7.22 -13.02
N ASP A 64 3.43 7.19 -13.69
CA ASP A 64 3.22 7.84 -14.98
C ASP A 64 1.73 8.13 -15.12
N SER A 65 1.29 8.53 -16.32
CA SER A 65 -0.11 8.92 -16.54
C SER A 65 -1.09 7.74 -16.45
N SER A 66 -0.62 6.51 -16.52
CA SER A 66 -1.49 5.33 -16.54
C SER A 66 -1.21 4.32 -15.45
N SER A 67 -0.10 4.47 -14.72
CA SER A 67 0.33 3.48 -13.73
C SER A 67 0.48 4.09 -12.35
N VAL A 68 0.08 3.35 -11.33
CA VAL A 68 0.17 3.76 -9.95
C VAL A 68 1.00 2.74 -9.17
N MET A 69 1.87 3.23 -8.29
CA MET A 69 2.62 2.38 -7.38
C MET A 69 1.86 2.25 -6.08
N ILE A 70 1.57 1.03 -5.67
CA ILE A 70 0.99 0.72 -4.38
C ILE A 70 2.09 0.13 -3.50
N GLY A 71 2.25 0.66 -2.32
CA GLY A 71 3.28 0.18 -1.41
C GLY A 71 2.95 0.52 0.04
N ARG A 72 3.92 0.26 0.91
CA ARG A 72 3.76 0.50 2.35
C ARG A 72 2.45 -0.09 2.87
N VAL A 73 2.11 -1.30 2.39
CA VAL A 73 0.94 -2.05 2.86
C VAL A 73 1.31 -2.66 4.21
N VAL A 74 0.72 -2.16 5.26
CA VAL A 74 1.10 -2.51 6.62
C VAL A 74 -0.15 -2.69 7.47
N VAL A 75 -0.18 -3.77 8.24
CA VAL A 75 -1.24 -4.06 9.22
C VAL A 75 -0.56 -4.26 10.57
N LEU A 76 -1.09 -3.62 11.62
CA LEU A 76 -0.55 -3.83 12.96
C LEU A 76 -0.64 -5.32 13.34
N PRO A 77 0.38 -5.85 14.06
CA PRO A 77 0.42 -7.29 14.35
C PRO A 77 -0.85 -7.86 14.95
N GLU A 78 -1.52 -7.12 15.84
CA GLU A 78 -2.73 -7.58 16.53
C GLU A 78 -3.91 -7.79 15.57
N TYR A 79 -3.84 -7.22 14.38
CA TYR A 79 -4.93 -7.26 13.40
C TYR A 79 -4.60 -8.10 12.17
N ARG A 80 -3.48 -8.80 12.17
CA ARG A 80 -3.08 -9.65 11.05
C ARG A 80 -3.96 -10.89 10.94
N ARG A 81 -3.96 -11.51 9.76
CA ARG A 81 -4.73 -12.72 9.44
C ARG A 81 -6.24 -12.53 9.48
N GLN A 82 -6.69 -11.30 9.23
CA GLN A 82 -8.11 -10.96 9.17
C GLN A 82 -8.53 -10.44 7.80
N GLY A 83 -7.66 -10.54 6.79
CA GLY A 83 -7.97 -10.07 5.44
C GLY A 83 -7.82 -8.57 5.25
N ILE A 84 -7.28 -7.84 6.23
CA ILE A 84 -7.18 -6.38 6.17
C ILE A 84 -6.16 -5.94 5.13
N GLY A 85 -5.05 -6.66 4.98
CA GLY A 85 -4.07 -6.37 3.94
C GLY A 85 -4.67 -6.40 2.55
N SER A 86 -5.48 -7.42 2.26
CA SER A 86 -6.20 -7.51 0.98
C SER A 86 -7.17 -6.35 0.81
N MET A 87 -7.84 -5.98 1.88
CA MET A 87 -8.83 -4.90 1.87
C MET A 87 -8.19 -3.56 1.50
N VAL A 88 -7.03 -3.23 2.08
CA VAL A 88 -6.38 -1.95 1.76
C VAL A 88 -5.84 -1.93 0.32
N VAL A 89 -5.31 -3.05 -0.17
CA VAL A 89 -4.84 -3.14 -1.55
C VAL A 89 -6.00 -2.96 -2.52
N ARG A 90 -7.12 -3.62 -2.27
CA ARG A 90 -8.32 -3.48 -3.12
C ARG A 90 -8.87 -2.06 -3.11
N GLU A 91 -8.83 -1.39 -1.98
CA GLU A 91 -9.27 0.00 -1.91
C GLU A 91 -8.35 0.92 -2.70
N CYS A 92 -7.03 0.67 -2.67
CA CYS A 92 -6.09 1.40 -3.52
C CYS A 92 -6.42 1.20 -5.00
N GLU A 93 -6.68 -0.05 -5.40
CA GLU A 93 -7.03 -0.36 -6.80
C GLU A 93 -8.30 0.35 -7.23
N LYS A 94 -9.30 0.33 -6.39
CA LYS A 94 -10.57 0.97 -6.66
C LYS A 94 -10.39 2.48 -6.83
N TRP A 95 -9.66 3.08 -5.90
CA TRP A 95 -9.38 4.52 -5.96
C TRP A 95 -8.57 4.88 -7.22
N ALA A 96 -7.53 4.09 -7.52
CA ALA A 96 -6.71 4.30 -8.71
C ALA A 96 -7.54 4.21 -9.99
N ALA A 97 -8.43 3.22 -10.08
CA ALA A 97 -9.31 3.07 -11.24
C ALA A 97 -10.25 4.27 -11.40
N GLU A 98 -10.77 4.79 -10.29
CA GLU A 98 -11.60 6.00 -10.30
C GLU A 98 -10.83 7.23 -10.77
N LEU A 99 -9.52 7.25 -10.54
CA LEU A 99 -8.63 8.32 -10.98
C LEU A 99 -8.10 8.09 -12.40
N ASN A 100 -8.60 7.08 -13.09
CA ASN A 100 -8.26 6.71 -14.48
C ASN A 100 -6.88 6.09 -14.67
N PHE A 101 -6.29 5.57 -13.62
CA PHE A 101 -5.10 4.72 -13.77
C PHE A 101 -5.52 3.36 -14.31
N ARG A 102 -4.68 2.77 -15.15
CA ARG A 102 -4.97 1.48 -15.79
C ARG A 102 -4.21 0.33 -15.18
N THR A 103 -3.07 0.59 -14.58
CA THR A 103 -2.18 -0.45 -14.09
C THR A 103 -1.77 -0.14 -12.65
N ALA A 104 -1.90 -1.13 -11.79
CA ALA A 104 -1.33 -1.09 -10.45
C ALA A 104 -0.02 -1.84 -10.46
N VAL A 105 1.01 -1.22 -9.90
CA VAL A 105 2.36 -1.77 -9.80
C VAL A 105 2.72 -1.84 -8.33
N LEU A 106 3.42 -2.89 -7.94
CA LEU A 106 3.97 -2.98 -6.59
C LEU A 106 5.29 -3.72 -6.61
N GLU A 107 6.05 -3.55 -5.54
CA GLU A 107 7.28 -4.26 -5.32
C GLU A 107 7.10 -5.15 -4.10
N SER A 108 7.09 -6.45 -4.32
CA SER A 108 6.79 -7.44 -3.29
C SER A 108 8.06 -8.07 -2.75
N ARG A 109 8.07 -8.38 -1.46
CA ARG A 109 9.07 -9.27 -0.91
C ARG A 109 8.80 -10.69 -1.40
N ASP A 110 9.85 -11.54 -1.42
CA ASP A 110 9.76 -12.94 -1.83
C ASP A 110 8.59 -13.66 -1.17
N ASN A 111 8.45 -13.48 0.14
CA ASN A 111 7.47 -14.21 0.93
C ASN A 111 6.05 -13.66 0.81
N LYS A 112 5.83 -12.61 0.01
CA LYS A 112 4.52 -12.01 -0.21
C LYS A 112 4.01 -12.19 -1.63
N VAL A 113 4.79 -12.78 -2.52
CA VAL A 113 4.41 -12.96 -3.92
C VAL A 113 3.08 -13.71 -4.04
N ASP A 114 2.91 -14.80 -3.28
CA ASP A 114 1.67 -15.57 -3.35
C ASP A 114 0.46 -14.78 -2.87
N PHE A 115 0.66 -13.95 -1.86
CA PHE A 115 -0.40 -13.06 -1.37
C PHE A 115 -0.90 -12.15 -2.49
N TYR A 116 0.04 -11.52 -3.22
CA TYR A 116 -0.33 -10.61 -4.31
C TYR A 116 -0.84 -11.36 -5.54
N ARG A 117 -0.33 -12.56 -5.82
CA ARG A 117 -0.87 -13.38 -6.90
C ARG A 117 -2.35 -13.68 -6.70
N LYS A 118 -2.74 -13.97 -5.47
CA LYS A 118 -4.15 -14.21 -5.13
C LYS A 118 -5.03 -12.98 -5.37
N LEU A 119 -4.43 -11.79 -5.34
CA LEU A 119 -5.13 -10.54 -5.62
C LEU A 119 -5.14 -10.20 -7.12
N GLY A 120 -4.51 -11.03 -7.96
CA GLY A 120 -4.51 -10.84 -9.40
C GLY A 120 -3.24 -10.24 -9.97
N TYR A 121 -2.19 -10.09 -9.16
CA TYR A 121 -0.91 -9.55 -9.63
C TYR A 121 -0.05 -10.62 -10.28
N GLU A 122 0.69 -10.22 -11.30
CA GLU A 122 1.64 -11.09 -11.99
C GLU A 122 3.05 -10.56 -11.83
N VAL A 123 4.02 -11.46 -11.69
CA VAL A 123 5.43 -11.10 -11.62
C VAL A 123 5.88 -10.60 -12.99
N LYS A 124 6.50 -9.42 -13.05
CA LYS A 124 7.01 -8.82 -14.28
C LYS A 124 8.52 -8.75 -14.32
N ALA A 125 9.16 -8.57 -13.17
CA ALA A 125 10.62 -8.50 -13.10
C ALA A 125 11.07 -8.78 -11.68
N GLU A 126 12.29 -9.32 -11.55
CA GLU A 126 12.97 -9.34 -10.28
C GLU A 126 13.66 -8.01 -10.12
N ALA A 127 13.48 -7.38 -8.97
CA ALA A 127 14.10 -6.10 -8.70
C ALA A 127 15.60 -6.28 -8.54
N GLU A 128 16.35 -5.26 -8.94
CA GLU A 128 17.78 -5.23 -8.72
C GLU A 128 18.08 -5.27 -7.23
N GLN A 129 19.05 -6.10 -6.89
CA GLN A 129 19.51 -6.19 -5.51
C GLN A 129 20.29 -4.92 -5.19
N GLY A 130 19.71 -4.06 -4.40
CA GLY A 130 20.39 -2.86 -3.96
C GLY A 130 20.07 -2.52 -2.54
N ASP A 131 18.95 -3.01 -2.04
CA ASP A 131 18.44 -2.62 -0.74
C ASP A 131 18.20 -3.80 0.17
N THR A 132 18.00 -3.47 1.43
CA THR A 132 17.75 -4.43 2.52
C THR A 132 16.57 -5.36 2.21
N PHE A 133 15.67 -4.93 1.35
CA PHE A 133 14.50 -5.72 0.95
C PHE A 133 14.55 -5.96 -0.54
N CYS A 134 14.85 -7.19 -0.92
CA CYS A 134 14.76 -7.60 -2.31
C CYS A 134 13.31 -7.57 -2.75
N CYS A 135 13.01 -6.87 -3.83
CA CYS A 135 11.67 -6.64 -4.29
C CYS A 135 11.41 -7.29 -5.63
N ILE A 136 10.27 -7.92 -5.74
CA ILE A 136 9.81 -8.50 -6.99
C ILE A 136 8.72 -7.59 -7.52
N ARG A 137 8.92 -7.05 -8.72
CA ARG A 137 7.94 -6.17 -9.33
C ARG A 137 6.77 -6.97 -9.86
N MET A 138 5.58 -6.58 -9.45
CA MET A 138 4.34 -7.21 -9.86
C MET A 138 3.38 -6.17 -10.39
N GLU A 139 2.51 -6.56 -11.32
CA GLU A 139 1.57 -5.66 -11.97
C GLU A 139 0.21 -6.32 -12.12
N LYS A 140 -0.82 -5.47 -12.12
CA LYS A 140 -2.19 -5.88 -12.33
C LYS A 140 -2.90 -4.82 -13.17
N GLU A 141 -3.62 -5.25 -14.18
CA GLU A 141 -4.49 -4.36 -14.93
C GLU A 141 -5.73 -4.04 -14.11
N LEU A 142 -6.03 -2.74 -14.01
CA LEU A 142 -7.19 -2.28 -13.26
C LEU A 142 -8.40 -2.21 -14.17
N THR A 143 -9.51 -2.72 -13.69
CA THR A 143 -10.78 -2.57 -14.37
C THR A 143 -11.50 -1.37 -13.77
N LYS A 144 -11.97 -0.46 -14.62
CA LYS A 144 -12.92 0.54 -14.17
C LYS A 144 -14.13 -0.19 -13.63
N GLY A 145 -14.66 0.28 -12.49
CA GLY A 145 -15.81 -0.30 -11.86
C GLY A 145 -16.83 -0.71 -12.91
N GLU A 146 -17.08 -2.00 -12.96
CA GLU A 146 -17.92 -2.60 -13.97
C GLU A 146 -19.26 -1.90 -14.04
N PRO A 147 -19.59 -1.30 -15.20
CA PRO A 147 -20.98 -0.99 -15.43
C PRO A 147 -21.66 -2.34 -15.58
N VAL A 148 -22.46 -2.60 -14.69
CA VAL A 148 -23.25 -3.82 -14.73
C VAL A 148 -24.19 -3.75 -15.92
#